data_e1984bc9c85f994028c39355f00dc7f9
#
_entry.id   e1984bc9c85f994028c39355f00dc7f9
#
_cell.length_a   1.000
_cell.length_b   1.000
_cell.length_c   1.000
_cell.angle_alpha   90.00
_cell.angle_beta   90.00
_cell.angle_gamma   90.00
#
_symmetry.space_group_name_H-M   'P 1'
#
loop_
_entity.id
_entity.type
_entity.pdbx_description
1 polymer ?
#
loop_
_entity_poly.entity_id
_entity_poly.type
_entity_poly.pdbx_seq_one_letter_code
_entity_poly.pdbx_strand_id
1 'polypeptide(L)'
;GIVTLPFSFNFYGETYNEITVSTNGWIVLGRTDVLSFRNYPIPGAGGPSPMIAVFWDDMKTSQGGDVFYKSFPDGCQLDDCDYMVVEWSDMRTQVSNSDEDFQIILYNGTDTPTGDSEFKMQYKTFNNTSDGYYPEGGRPDHGAYATIGIENKFGNKGLQYTFNNEYPPGATRLTNGSALFVTTESPFVFYGDVNDDELLNVLDVVLLLSMILDQAEADYIGDMNQDGVLNILDVVILVSNILDN
;
A
#
# COMPACT_ATOMS: atom_id res chain seq x y z
N GLY A 1 -19.10 3.72 8.23
CA GLY A 1 -19.29 4.99 8.94
C GLY A 1 -18.24 6.00 8.54
N ILE A 2 -18.50 7.30 8.80
CA ILE A 2 -17.53 8.39 8.52
C ILE A 2 -16.64 8.57 9.75
N VAL A 3 -15.33 8.64 9.54
CA VAL A 3 -14.31 8.80 10.58
C VAL A 3 -13.40 9.97 10.21
N THR A 4 -13.22 10.92 11.14
CA THR A 4 -12.26 12.02 10.97
C THR A 4 -10.84 11.48 11.22
N LEU A 5 -9.92 11.78 10.31
CA LEU A 5 -8.51 11.47 10.48
C LEU A 5 -7.86 12.45 11.49
N PRO A 6 -6.92 12.00 12.31
CA PRO A 6 -6.19 12.88 13.24
C PRO A 6 -5.13 13.73 12.52
N PHE A 7 -4.84 13.45 11.26
CA PHE A 7 -3.88 14.13 10.40
C PHE A 7 -4.41 14.22 8.96
N SER A 8 -3.77 15.01 8.14
CA SER A 8 -4.03 15.06 6.70
C SER A 8 -3.39 13.85 6.01
N PHE A 9 -4.14 13.16 5.16
CA PHE A 9 -3.69 11.99 4.42
C PHE A 9 -3.73 12.29 2.93
N ASN A 10 -2.59 12.20 2.27
CA ASN A 10 -2.47 12.42 0.83
C ASN A 10 -2.58 11.11 0.07
N PHE A 11 -3.37 11.11 -1.00
CA PHE A 11 -3.59 9.92 -1.81
C PHE A 11 -3.86 10.30 -3.26
N TYR A 12 -3.01 9.84 -4.19
CA TYR A 12 -3.01 10.23 -5.59
C TYR A 12 -2.98 11.76 -5.79
N GLY A 13 -2.17 12.47 -4.98
CA GLY A 13 -1.99 13.90 -5.04
C GLY A 13 -3.15 14.75 -4.48
N GLU A 14 -4.12 14.14 -3.82
CA GLU A 14 -5.24 14.82 -3.17
C GLU A 14 -5.17 14.62 -1.66
N THR A 15 -5.55 15.65 -0.89
CA THR A 15 -5.50 15.63 0.58
C THR A 15 -6.87 15.33 1.18
N TYR A 16 -6.92 14.43 2.13
CA TYR A 16 -8.13 14.00 2.83
C TYR A 16 -7.96 14.13 4.35
N ASN A 17 -9.03 14.56 5.04
CA ASN A 17 -9.08 14.70 6.49
C ASN A 17 -10.15 13.79 7.14
N GLU A 18 -10.80 12.98 6.33
CA GLU A 18 -11.82 12.02 6.78
C GLU A 18 -11.87 10.84 5.81
N ILE A 19 -12.33 9.71 6.31
CA ILE A 19 -12.55 8.49 5.54
C ILE A 19 -13.96 7.96 5.78
N THR A 20 -14.49 7.25 4.81
CA THR A 20 -15.67 6.39 4.99
C THR A 20 -15.22 4.94 5.09
N VAL A 21 -15.58 4.28 6.19
CA VAL A 21 -15.25 2.87 6.46
C VAL A 21 -16.48 2.02 6.22
N SER A 22 -16.34 0.96 5.42
CA SER A 22 -17.38 -0.03 5.15
C SER A 22 -17.11 -1.33 5.88
N THR A 23 -18.17 -2.00 6.35
CA THR A 23 -18.08 -3.38 6.86
C THR A 23 -17.66 -4.38 5.78
N ASN A 24 -17.78 -4.01 4.50
CA ASN A 24 -17.38 -4.84 3.36
C ASN A 24 -15.89 -4.72 3.00
N GLY A 25 -15.03 -4.41 3.98
CA GLY A 25 -13.58 -4.53 3.87
C GLY A 25 -12.89 -3.46 3.02
N TRP A 26 -13.46 -2.26 2.90
CA TRP A 26 -12.85 -1.15 2.17
C TRP A 26 -13.00 0.18 2.91
N ILE A 27 -12.13 1.12 2.58
CA ILE A 27 -12.26 2.54 2.95
C ILE A 27 -12.30 3.41 1.69
N VAL A 28 -13.01 4.52 1.78
CA VAL A 28 -12.96 5.63 0.81
C VAL A 28 -12.30 6.82 1.49
N LEU A 29 -11.35 7.46 0.80
CA LEU A 29 -10.80 8.75 1.23
C LEU A 29 -11.86 9.83 0.97
N GLY A 30 -12.35 10.45 2.07
CA GLY A 30 -13.50 11.35 2.05
C GLY A 30 -14.82 10.65 2.34
N ARG A 31 -15.93 11.25 1.86
CA ARG A 31 -17.30 10.80 2.14
C ARG A 31 -17.94 10.10 0.97
N THR A 32 -18.63 9.01 1.27
CA THR A 32 -19.51 8.33 0.32
C THR A 32 -20.72 7.74 1.04
N ASP A 33 -21.88 7.74 0.39
CA ASP A 33 -23.09 7.02 0.81
C ASP A 33 -23.22 5.66 0.08
N VAL A 34 -22.24 5.30 -0.74
CA VAL A 34 -22.24 4.03 -1.46
C VAL A 34 -21.98 2.89 -0.48
N LEU A 35 -22.86 1.89 -0.53
CA LEU A 35 -22.78 0.67 0.28
C LEU A 35 -22.49 -0.50 -0.66
N SER A 36 -21.28 -0.54 -1.23
CA SER A 36 -20.94 -1.60 -2.17
C SER A 36 -20.43 -2.84 -1.42
N PHE A 37 -21.20 -3.91 -1.46
CA PHE A 37 -20.75 -5.25 -1.05
C PHE A 37 -20.22 -6.05 -2.24
N ARG A 38 -20.69 -5.74 -3.44
CA ARG A 38 -20.25 -6.39 -4.68
C ARG A 38 -18.89 -5.86 -5.09
N ASN A 39 -17.92 -6.72 -5.10
CA ASN A 39 -16.56 -6.39 -5.48
C ASN A 39 -16.35 -6.56 -6.99
N TYR A 40 -15.51 -5.69 -7.54
CA TYR A 40 -15.18 -5.63 -8.96
C TYR A 40 -13.66 -5.48 -9.14
N PRO A 41 -13.16 -5.67 -10.38
CA PRO A 41 -11.77 -5.31 -10.66
C PRO A 41 -11.52 -3.81 -10.43
N ILE A 42 -10.35 -3.46 -9.93
CA ILE A 42 -9.87 -2.09 -9.76
C ILE A 42 -8.55 -1.86 -10.53
N PRO A 43 -8.34 -0.66 -11.11
CA PRO A 43 -9.28 0.46 -11.16
C PRO A 43 -10.48 0.17 -12.06
N GLY A 44 -11.63 0.72 -11.70
CA GLY A 44 -12.86 0.50 -12.46
C GLY A 44 -14.07 1.24 -11.94
N ALA A 45 -15.20 1.10 -12.64
CA ALA A 45 -16.44 1.80 -12.31
C ALA A 45 -17.31 1.05 -11.25
N GLY A 46 -16.82 -0.03 -10.67
CA GLY A 46 -17.64 -0.95 -9.88
C GLY A 46 -17.80 -0.62 -8.41
N GLY A 47 -17.07 0.33 -7.86
CA GLY A 47 -17.09 0.68 -6.44
C GLY A 47 -17.12 2.18 -6.19
N PRO A 48 -17.06 2.61 -4.93
CA PRO A 48 -16.85 4.01 -4.61
C PRO A 48 -15.38 4.37 -4.79
N SER A 49 -15.10 5.57 -5.31
CA SER A 49 -13.74 6.07 -5.51
C SER A 49 -13.57 7.45 -4.83
N PRO A 50 -12.37 7.78 -4.30
CA PRO A 50 -11.13 7.00 -4.27
C PRO A 50 -11.17 5.90 -3.19
N MET A 51 -10.68 4.70 -3.50
CA MET A 51 -10.84 3.54 -2.62
C MET A 51 -9.50 2.86 -2.28
N ILE A 52 -9.41 2.39 -1.05
CA ILE A 52 -8.48 1.35 -0.63
C ILE A 52 -9.30 0.11 -0.26
N ALA A 53 -9.25 -0.90 -1.10
CA ALA A 53 -9.87 -2.18 -0.89
C ALA A 53 -8.90 -3.06 -0.10
N VAL A 54 -9.12 -3.17 1.21
CA VAL A 54 -8.27 -3.99 2.09
C VAL A 54 -8.62 -5.47 1.94
N PHE A 55 -9.91 -5.78 1.95
CA PHE A 55 -10.50 -7.08 1.65
C PHE A 55 -11.95 -6.86 1.21
N TRP A 56 -12.14 -6.33 0.01
CA TRP A 56 -13.47 -5.99 -0.48
C TRP A 56 -14.22 -7.23 -0.94
N ASP A 57 -15.20 -7.63 -0.15
CA ASP A 57 -16.12 -8.73 -0.40
C ASP A 57 -17.45 -8.45 0.34
N ASP A 58 -18.48 -9.23 0.07
CA ASP A 58 -19.73 -9.21 0.83
C ASP A 58 -19.49 -9.82 2.22
N MET A 59 -19.40 -8.96 3.23
CA MET A 59 -19.04 -9.33 4.59
C MET A 59 -20.16 -9.04 5.58
N LYS A 60 -20.20 -9.80 6.67
CA LYS A 60 -21.20 -9.69 7.73
C LYS A 60 -20.56 -9.67 9.11
N THR A 61 -21.20 -8.94 10.03
CA THR A 61 -20.85 -8.86 11.46
C THR A 61 -21.70 -9.79 12.33
N SER A 62 -22.63 -10.54 11.74
CA SER A 62 -23.70 -11.27 12.45
C SER A 62 -23.23 -12.44 13.34
N GLN A 63 -21.94 -12.76 13.36
CA GLN A 63 -21.36 -13.85 14.16
C GLN A 63 -20.25 -13.37 15.12
N GLY A 64 -20.36 -12.12 15.56
CA GLY A 64 -19.45 -11.54 16.55
C GLY A 64 -18.38 -10.62 15.98
N GLY A 65 -18.27 -10.53 14.65
CA GLY A 65 -17.36 -9.60 14.01
C GLY A 65 -17.81 -8.14 14.14
N ASP A 66 -16.84 -7.23 14.14
CA ASP A 66 -17.07 -5.79 14.17
C ASP A 66 -15.94 -5.03 13.49
N VAL A 67 -16.15 -3.74 13.26
CA VAL A 67 -15.14 -2.84 12.68
C VAL A 67 -14.76 -1.79 13.71
N PHE A 68 -13.49 -1.76 14.07
CA PHE A 68 -12.93 -0.84 15.05
C PHE A 68 -12.01 0.15 14.37
N TYR A 69 -11.83 1.30 15.01
CA TYR A 69 -10.75 2.22 14.64
C TYR A 69 -10.13 2.87 15.88
N LYS A 70 -8.84 3.20 15.77
CA LYS A 70 -8.10 3.86 16.84
C LYS A 70 -6.97 4.69 16.26
N SER A 71 -6.83 5.91 16.81
CA SER A 71 -5.68 6.78 16.54
C SER A 71 -4.62 6.59 17.60
N PHE A 72 -3.36 6.65 17.17
CA PHE A 72 -2.17 6.54 18.00
C PHE A 72 -1.31 7.79 17.77
N PRO A 73 -1.62 8.90 18.46
CA PRO A 73 -0.73 10.05 18.48
C PRO A 73 0.56 9.64 19.23
N ASP A 74 1.71 10.06 18.76
CA ASP A 74 3.03 9.70 19.30
C ASP A 74 3.28 8.18 19.30
N GLY A 75 2.76 7.47 18.30
CA GLY A 75 2.72 5.99 18.25
C GLY A 75 4.07 5.30 18.10
N CYS A 76 5.12 6.02 17.75
CA CYS A 76 6.49 5.50 17.67
C CYS A 76 7.37 6.17 18.72
N GLN A 77 8.22 5.37 19.38
CA GLN A 77 9.12 5.87 20.44
C GLN A 77 10.34 6.64 19.93
N LEU A 78 10.53 6.74 18.62
CA LEU A 78 11.77 7.26 18.03
C LEU A 78 11.57 8.47 17.10
N ASP A 79 10.38 8.70 16.56
CA ASP A 79 10.08 9.86 15.73
C ASP A 79 8.56 10.11 15.73
N ASP A 80 8.16 11.32 15.41
CA ASP A 80 6.81 11.92 15.41
C ASP A 80 5.85 11.19 14.46
N CYS A 81 5.68 9.86 14.63
CA CYS A 81 4.86 9.06 13.73
C CYS A 81 3.49 8.78 14.35
N ASP A 82 2.57 9.67 14.07
CA ASP A 82 1.16 9.41 14.29
C ASP A 82 0.65 8.40 13.28
N TYR A 83 -0.21 7.51 13.71
CA TYR A 83 -0.91 6.63 12.80
C TYR A 83 -2.34 6.34 13.27
N MET A 84 -3.14 5.89 12.35
CA MET A 84 -4.51 5.45 12.62
C MET A 84 -4.70 4.02 12.09
N VAL A 85 -5.33 3.18 12.91
CA VAL A 85 -5.71 1.81 12.53
C VAL A 85 -7.21 1.73 12.32
N VAL A 86 -7.62 1.05 11.25
CA VAL A 86 -8.98 0.53 11.08
C VAL A 86 -8.87 -0.98 11.00
N GLU A 87 -9.58 -1.69 11.86
CA GLU A 87 -9.55 -3.15 12.00
C GLU A 87 -10.93 -3.74 11.73
N TRP A 88 -10.98 -4.74 10.89
CA TRP A 88 -12.11 -5.65 10.70
C TRP A 88 -11.79 -6.93 11.45
N SER A 89 -12.39 -7.09 12.62
CA SER A 89 -12.10 -8.17 13.56
C SER A 89 -13.19 -9.23 13.51
N ASP A 90 -12.79 -10.51 13.43
CA ASP A 90 -13.68 -11.69 13.42
C ASP A 90 -14.81 -11.60 12.36
N MET A 91 -14.53 -10.97 11.23
CA MET A 91 -15.49 -10.82 10.15
C MET A 91 -15.77 -12.14 9.45
N ARG A 92 -16.95 -12.23 8.84
CA ARG A 92 -17.35 -13.40 8.06
C ARG A 92 -17.75 -12.98 6.64
N THR A 93 -17.30 -13.73 5.65
CA THR A 93 -17.85 -13.58 4.30
C THR A 93 -19.31 -14.08 4.25
N GLN A 94 -20.12 -13.43 3.44
CA GLN A 94 -21.57 -13.73 3.37
C GLN A 94 -21.83 -15.12 2.79
N VAL A 95 -21.11 -15.50 1.76
CA VAL A 95 -21.35 -16.75 1.01
C VAL A 95 -20.72 -17.96 1.69
N SER A 96 -19.41 -17.97 1.86
CA SER A 96 -18.70 -19.14 2.41
C SER A 96 -18.64 -19.17 3.93
N ASN A 97 -19.00 -18.06 4.60
CA ASN A 97 -18.89 -17.90 6.04
C ASN A 97 -17.45 -18.10 6.55
N SER A 98 -16.45 -17.77 5.72
CA SER A 98 -15.05 -17.85 6.12
C SER A 98 -14.68 -16.75 7.09
N ASP A 99 -13.76 -17.08 8.01
CA ASP A 99 -13.18 -16.13 8.96
C ASP A 99 -12.19 -15.24 8.26
N GLU A 100 -12.31 -13.93 8.47
CA GLU A 100 -11.34 -12.95 8.00
C GLU A 100 -11.06 -11.95 9.12
N ASP A 101 -9.76 -11.68 9.37
CA ASP A 101 -9.33 -10.75 10.41
C ASP A 101 -8.16 -9.94 9.84
N PHE A 102 -8.39 -8.64 9.60
CA PHE A 102 -7.45 -7.78 8.88
C PHE A 102 -7.59 -6.33 9.29
N GLN A 103 -6.57 -5.54 8.97
CA GLN A 103 -6.55 -4.12 9.30
C GLN A 103 -5.81 -3.31 8.25
N ILE A 104 -6.07 -2.00 8.26
CA ILE A 104 -5.25 -0.99 7.59
C ILE A 104 -4.66 -0.05 8.63
N ILE A 105 -3.41 0.31 8.44
CA ILE A 105 -2.70 1.34 9.21
C ILE A 105 -2.41 2.48 8.26
N LEU A 106 -2.94 3.66 8.55
CA LEU A 106 -2.67 4.91 7.83
C LEU A 106 -1.62 5.69 8.61
N TYR A 107 -0.52 6.04 7.98
CA TYR A 107 0.57 6.79 8.62
C TYR A 107 0.46 8.29 8.33
N ASN A 108 0.76 9.10 9.34
CA ASN A 108 0.97 10.53 9.17
C ASN A 108 2.35 10.72 8.53
N GLY A 109 2.41 11.40 7.42
CA GLY A 109 3.65 11.68 6.71
C GLY A 109 3.43 11.83 5.22
N THR A 110 4.24 12.64 4.60
CA THR A 110 4.22 12.96 3.16
C THR A 110 5.64 13.04 2.60
N ASP A 111 6.62 12.50 3.31
CA ASP A 111 8.05 12.54 2.95
C ASP A 111 8.40 11.51 1.86
N THR A 112 7.43 11.17 1.04
CA THR A 112 7.59 10.30 -0.13
C THR A 112 7.84 11.12 -1.40
N PRO A 113 8.44 10.54 -2.45
CA PRO A 113 8.74 11.24 -3.70
C PRO A 113 7.55 11.94 -4.36
N THR A 114 6.34 11.40 -4.18
CA THR A 114 5.10 12.00 -4.72
C THR A 114 4.38 12.91 -3.73
N GLY A 115 4.77 12.91 -2.46
CA GLY A 115 4.05 13.56 -1.37
C GLY A 115 2.76 12.83 -0.96
N ASP A 116 2.52 11.62 -1.47
CA ASP A 116 1.41 10.77 -1.01
C ASP A 116 1.78 10.07 0.29
N SER A 117 0.81 9.91 1.18
CA SER A 117 0.99 9.24 2.46
C SER A 117 1.10 7.74 2.31
N GLU A 118 1.83 7.12 3.19
CA GLU A 118 2.01 5.67 3.24
C GLU A 118 0.94 4.97 4.07
N PHE A 119 0.74 3.70 3.79
CA PHE A 119 -0.15 2.85 4.58
C PHE A 119 0.22 1.38 4.48
N LYS A 120 -0.31 0.59 5.41
CA LYS A 120 -0.06 -0.85 5.47
C LYS A 120 -1.38 -1.61 5.64
N MET A 121 -1.63 -2.58 4.79
CA MET A 121 -2.70 -3.56 4.96
C MET A 121 -2.10 -4.83 5.59
N GLN A 122 -2.73 -5.36 6.64
CA GLN A 122 -2.25 -6.54 7.35
C GLN A 122 -3.38 -7.55 7.53
N TYR A 123 -3.05 -8.83 7.41
CA TYR A 123 -3.99 -9.94 7.45
C TYR A 123 -3.57 -10.94 8.53
N LYS A 124 -4.25 -10.92 9.68
CA LYS A 124 -4.05 -11.90 10.75
C LYS A 124 -4.64 -13.25 10.33
N THR A 125 -5.86 -13.21 9.80
CA THR A 125 -6.54 -14.35 9.19
C THR A 125 -6.95 -13.98 7.78
N PHE A 126 -6.51 -14.78 6.81
CA PHE A 126 -6.79 -14.60 5.39
C PHE A 126 -7.15 -15.97 4.79
N ASN A 127 -8.42 -16.27 4.73
CA ASN A 127 -8.92 -17.52 4.11
C ASN A 127 -9.37 -17.27 2.67
N ASN A 128 -10.10 -16.17 2.44
CA ASN A 128 -10.56 -15.76 1.12
C ASN A 128 -11.19 -16.91 0.32
N THR A 129 -12.16 -17.60 0.93
CA THR A 129 -12.82 -18.78 0.38
C THR A 129 -14.21 -18.49 -0.20
N SER A 130 -14.66 -17.23 -0.16
CA SER A 130 -15.92 -16.82 -0.74
C SER A 130 -15.82 -16.87 -2.27
N ASP A 131 -16.54 -17.78 -2.90
CA ASP A 131 -16.53 -17.98 -4.33
C ASP A 131 -17.62 -17.16 -5.07
N GLY A 132 -18.16 -16.15 -4.41
CA GLY A 132 -19.19 -15.27 -4.93
C GLY A 132 -20.59 -15.88 -4.85
N TYR A 133 -21.59 -15.05 -5.11
CA TYR A 133 -23.00 -15.48 -5.18
C TYR A 133 -23.41 -15.71 -6.64
N TYR A 134 -23.97 -16.88 -6.89
CA TYR A 134 -24.54 -17.26 -8.19
C TYR A 134 -26.06 -17.35 -8.07
N PRO A 135 -26.84 -16.35 -8.51
CA PRO A 135 -28.28 -16.55 -8.63
C PRO A 135 -28.50 -17.66 -9.66
N GLU A 136 -29.41 -18.57 -9.35
CA GLU A 136 -29.81 -19.80 -10.06
C GLU A 136 -29.27 -19.94 -11.50
N GLY A 137 -28.11 -20.61 -11.66
CA GLY A 137 -27.51 -20.96 -12.96
C GLY A 137 -26.85 -19.80 -13.72
N GLY A 138 -26.72 -18.62 -13.12
CA GLY A 138 -26.10 -17.45 -13.71
C GLY A 138 -24.59 -17.35 -13.46
N ARG A 139 -23.93 -16.41 -14.16
CA ARG A 139 -22.59 -15.96 -13.81
C ARG A 139 -22.65 -15.11 -12.55
N PRO A 140 -21.58 -15.06 -11.72
CA PRO A 140 -21.54 -14.11 -10.62
C PRO A 140 -21.72 -12.70 -11.19
N ASP A 141 -22.55 -11.90 -10.54
CA ASP A 141 -22.77 -10.52 -10.93
C ASP A 141 -21.72 -9.56 -10.34
N HIS A 142 -20.72 -10.10 -9.63
CA HIS A 142 -19.55 -9.43 -9.06
C HIS A 142 -18.38 -10.43 -8.92
N GLY A 143 -17.27 -10.02 -8.29
CA GLY A 143 -16.10 -10.87 -8.06
C GLY A 143 -16.43 -12.14 -7.26
N ALA A 144 -15.68 -13.21 -7.53
CA ALA A 144 -15.86 -14.50 -6.87
C ALA A 144 -15.08 -14.60 -5.54
N TYR A 145 -14.05 -13.81 -5.35
CA TYR A 145 -13.21 -13.69 -4.16
C TYR A 145 -12.94 -12.22 -3.91
N ALA A 146 -12.36 -11.90 -2.76
CA ALA A 146 -12.09 -10.52 -2.41
C ALA A 146 -11.27 -9.77 -3.48
N THR A 147 -11.56 -8.48 -3.62
CA THR A 147 -10.70 -7.53 -4.32
C THR A 147 -9.79 -6.84 -3.32
N ILE A 148 -8.49 -6.82 -3.60
CA ILE A 148 -7.49 -6.11 -2.81
C ILE A 148 -6.71 -5.19 -3.72
N GLY A 149 -6.62 -3.91 -3.35
CA GLY A 149 -5.93 -2.91 -4.15
C GLY A 149 -6.39 -1.50 -3.87
N ILE A 150 -6.00 -0.58 -4.75
CA ILE A 150 -6.26 0.85 -4.60
C ILE A 150 -6.71 1.47 -5.92
N GLU A 151 -7.51 2.54 -5.84
CA GLU A 151 -7.84 3.35 -7.01
C GLU A 151 -8.04 4.83 -6.66
N ASN A 152 -7.74 5.68 -7.64
CA ASN A 152 -7.90 7.12 -7.52
C ASN A 152 -9.38 7.56 -7.57
N LYS A 153 -9.62 8.85 -7.32
CA LYS A 153 -10.97 9.45 -7.29
C LYS A 153 -11.79 9.31 -8.57
N PHE A 154 -11.15 8.99 -9.68
CA PHE A 154 -11.82 8.81 -10.98
C PHE A 154 -12.05 7.34 -11.34
N GLY A 155 -11.56 6.39 -10.53
CA GLY A 155 -11.64 4.97 -10.83
C GLY A 155 -10.92 4.54 -12.12
N ASN A 156 -9.91 5.32 -12.56
CA ASN A 156 -9.20 5.09 -13.82
C ASN A 156 -7.70 4.88 -13.69
N LYS A 157 -7.16 5.06 -12.47
CA LYS A 157 -5.79 4.71 -12.09
C LYS A 157 -5.83 3.96 -10.78
N GLY A 158 -5.05 2.91 -10.68
CA GLY A 158 -5.02 2.08 -9.46
C GLY A 158 -4.06 0.92 -9.61
N LEU A 159 -3.94 0.17 -8.52
CA LEU A 159 -3.18 -1.05 -8.43
C LEU A 159 -4.08 -2.14 -7.88
N GLN A 160 -4.36 -3.17 -8.66
CA GLN A 160 -5.03 -4.38 -8.21
C GLN A 160 -3.99 -5.39 -7.76
N TYR A 161 -3.98 -5.71 -6.46
CA TYR A 161 -3.10 -6.75 -5.93
C TYR A 161 -3.69 -8.14 -6.19
N THR A 162 -4.99 -8.32 -5.98
CA THR A 162 -5.71 -9.53 -6.37
C THR A 162 -7.19 -9.25 -6.65
N PHE A 163 -7.75 -10.00 -7.56
CA PHE A 163 -9.17 -10.11 -7.86
C PHE A 163 -9.46 -11.53 -8.32
N ASN A 164 -10.58 -12.14 -7.88
CA ASN A 164 -10.91 -13.54 -8.18
C ASN A 164 -9.79 -14.54 -7.83
N ASN A 165 -9.02 -14.27 -6.79
CA ASN A 165 -7.85 -15.07 -6.38
C ASN A 165 -6.74 -15.14 -7.46
N GLU A 166 -6.80 -14.26 -8.45
CA GLU A 166 -5.77 -14.08 -9.45
C GLU A 166 -4.79 -13.00 -9.00
N TYR A 167 -3.51 -13.28 -9.13
CA TYR A 167 -2.42 -12.40 -8.71
C TYR A 167 -1.57 -12.02 -9.92
N PRO A 168 -1.13 -10.76 -10.05
CA PRO A 168 -0.24 -10.36 -11.13
C PRO A 168 1.12 -11.07 -11.01
N PRO A 169 1.88 -11.21 -12.11
CA PRO A 169 3.23 -11.74 -12.07
C PRO A 169 4.10 -11.01 -11.05
N GLY A 170 4.82 -11.74 -10.21
CA GLY A 170 5.67 -11.19 -9.16
C GLY A 170 4.97 -10.90 -7.83
N ALA A 171 3.64 -10.90 -7.76
CA ALA A 171 2.94 -10.76 -6.49
C ALA A 171 2.97 -12.06 -5.69
N THR A 172 3.26 -11.95 -4.40
CA THR A 172 3.18 -13.07 -3.46
C THR A 172 1.73 -13.29 -3.05
N ARG A 173 1.27 -14.55 -3.03
CA ARG A 173 -0.06 -14.89 -2.53
C ARG A 173 -0.20 -14.53 -1.06
N LEU A 174 -1.32 -13.89 -0.72
CA LEU A 174 -1.64 -13.56 0.66
C LEU A 174 -2.04 -14.80 1.44
N THR A 175 -1.61 -14.84 2.68
CA THR A 175 -1.90 -15.90 3.68
C THR A 175 -2.02 -15.27 5.06
N ASN A 176 -2.33 -16.06 6.07
CA ASN A 176 -2.29 -15.60 7.46
C ASN A 176 -0.92 -15.02 7.80
N GLY A 177 -0.91 -13.84 8.42
CA GLY A 177 0.31 -13.11 8.77
C GLY A 177 0.91 -12.26 7.65
N SER A 178 0.31 -12.24 6.47
CA SER A 178 0.77 -11.37 5.36
C SER A 178 0.53 -9.89 5.64
N ALA A 179 1.39 -9.05 5.06
CA ALA A 179 1.22 -7.60 5.04
C ALA A 179 1.62 -7.02 3.68
N LEU A 180 0.92 -5.97 3.28
CA LEU A 180 1.24 -5.14 2.12
C LEU A 180 1.55 -3.73 2.60
N PHE A 181 2.78 -3.28 2.40
CA PHE A 181 3.15 -1.88 2.62
C PHE A 181 3.03 -1.14 1.29
N VAL A 182 2.32 -0.04 1.28
CA VAL A 182 2.08 0.77 0.09
C VAL A 182 2.78 2.11 0.27
N THR A 183 3.73 2.34 -0.59
CA THR A 183 4.59 3.52 -0.64
C THR A 183 4.79 3.95 -2.08
N THR A 184 5.14 5.20 -2.30
CA THR A 184 5.64 5.72 -3.58
C THR A 184 7.16 5.82 -3.59
N GLU A 185 7.81 5.40 -2.51
CA GLU A 185 9.25 5.21 -2.53
C GLU A 185 9.64 4.05 -3.46
N SER A 186 10.73 4.23 -4.15
CA SER A 186 11.29 3.14 -4.95
C SER A 186 11.73 1.99 -4.02
N PRO A 187 11.24 0.76 -4.21
CA PRO A 187 11.73 -0.38 -3.45
C PRO A 187 13.16 -0.78 -3.86
N PHE A 188 13.69 -0.17 -4.90
CA PHE A 188 15.03 -0.41 -5.38
C PHE A 188 15.93 0.73 -4.91
N VAL A 189 16.78 0.43 -3.96
CA VAL A 189 17.98 1.25 -3.75
C VAL A 189 18.87 1.02 -4.97
N PHE A 190 18.84 1.94 -5.91
CA PHE A 190 19.80 1.95 -7.01
C PHE A 190 21.15 2.36 -6.43
N TYR A 191 21.88 1.40 -5.87
CA TYR A 191 23.25 1.70 -5.44
C TYR A 191 24.00 2.35 -6.59
N GLY A 192 24.53 3.53 -6.30
CA GLY A 192 25.24 4.34 -7.27
C GLY A 192 24.42 5.45 -7.93
N ASP A 193 23.09 5.47 -7.80
CA ASP A 193 22.24 6.62 -8.16
C ASP A 193 22.29 7.66 -7.03
N VAL A 194 23.35 8.44 -7.02
CA VAL A 194 23.66 9.37 -5.93
C VAL A 194 22.85 10.66 -6.01
N ASN A 195 22.27 10.95 -7.18
CA ASN A 195 21.43 12.13 -7.40
C ASN A 195 19.92 11.81 -7.43
N ASP A 196 19.54 10.54 -7.26
CA ASP A 196 18.16 10.04 -7.21
C ASP A 196 17.34 10.41 -8.49
N ASP A 197 18.02 10.31 -9.67
CA ASP A 197 17.37 10.58 -10.98
C ASP A 197 16.97 9.29 -11.72
N GLU A 198 17.10 8.12 -11.07
CA GLU A 198 16.83 6.78 -11.60
C GLU A 198 17.76 6.36 -12.77
N LEU A 199 18.87 7.07 -12.99
CA LEU A 199 19.83 6.82 -14.05
C LEU A 199 21.26 6.72 -13.51
N LEU A 200 21.90 5.57 -13.62
CA LEU A 200 23.34 5.48 -13.36
C LEU A 200 24.13 6.14 -14.48
N ASN A 201 24.78 7.26 -14.17
CA ASN A 201 25.53 8.03 -15.13
C ASN A 201 26.72 8.79 -14.52
N VAL A 202 27.42 9.59 -15.34
CA VAL A 202 28.62 10.31 -14.89
C VAL A 202 28.34 11.36 -13.81
N LEU A 203 27.11 11.83 -13.65
CA LEU A 203 26.75 12.80 -12.62
C LEU A 203 26.82 12.17 -11.23
N ASP A 204 26.44 10.91 -11.10
CA ASP A 204 26.56 10.14 -9.86
C ASP A 204 28.03 9.95 -9.46
N VAL A 205 28.87 9.66 -10.44
CA VAL A 205 30.33 9.55 -10.21
C VAL A 205 30.90 10.87 -9.65
N VAL A 206 30.46 12.01 -10.21
CA VAL A 206 30.92 13.33 -9.74
C VAL A 206 30.43 13.62 -8.32
N LEU A 207 29.18 13.28 -7.99
CA LEU A 207 28.64 13.46 -6.65
C LEU A 207 29.33 12.54 -5.64
N LEU A 208 29.50 11.26 -5.97
CA LEU A 208 30.21 10.31 -5.12
C LEU A 208 31.63 10.76 -4.84
N LEU A 209 32.37 11.24 -5.85
CA LEU A 209 33.70 11.83 -5.65
C LEU A 209 33.66 13.06 -4.72
N SER A 210 32.62 13.90 -4.84
CA SER A 210 32.48 15.06 -3.96
C SER A 210 32.24 14.66 -2.50
N MET A 211 31.51 13.60 -2.25
CA MET A 211 31.29 13.03 -0.90
C MET A 211 32.61 12.46 -0.34
N ILE A 212 33.34 11.68 -1.12
CA ILE A 212 34.63 11.09 -0.71
C ILE A 212 35.65 12.16 -0.37
N LEU A 213 35.59 13.33 -1.04
CA LEU A 213 36.48 14.46 -0.81
C LEU A 213 36.02 15.43 0.29
N ASP A 214 35.01 15.05 1.10
CA ASP A 214 34.38 15.89 2.13
C ASP A 214 33.79 17.21 1.60
N GLN A 215 33.38 17.23 0.34
CA GLN A 215 32.75 18.42 -0.28
C GLN A 215 31.22 18.34 -0.33
N ALA A 216 30.65 17.19 0.04
CA ALA A 216 29.21 16.94 0.15
C ALA A 216 28.92 16.06 1.37
N GLU A 217 27.66 16.07 1.82
CA GLU A 217 27.19 15.16 2.87
C GLU A 217 27.28 13.71 2.38
N ALA A 218 27.74 12.80 3.23
CA ALA A 218 27.93 11.42 2.85
C ALA A 218 26.57 10.69 2.73
N ASP A 219 26.32 10.09 1.58
CA ASP A 219 25.16 9.23 1.35
C ASP A 219 25.65 7.82 1.03
N TYR A 220 25.25 6.85 1.86
CA TYR A 220 25.65 5.45 1.71
C TYR A 220 25.05 4.73 0.51
N ILE A 221 24.17 5.39 -0.28
CA ILE A 221 23.72 4.90 -1.58
C ILE A 221 24.90 4.76 -2.56
N GLY A 222 25.97 5.53 -2.34
CA GLY A 222 27.22 5.46 -3.07
C GLY A 222 28.16 4.32 -2.63
N ASP A 223 27.85 3.59 -1.55
CA ASP A 223 28.65 2.45 -1.06
C ASP A 223 28.36 1.21 -1.94
N MET A 224 29.04 1.15 -3.08
CA MET A 224 28.81 0.15 -4.12
C MET A 224 29.20 -1.27 -3.70
N ASN A 225 30.14 -1.41 -2.77
CA ASN A 225 30.60 -2.70 -2.27
C ASN A 225 29.96 -3.08 -0.92
N GLN A 226 29.18 -2.16 -0.33
CA GLN A 226 28.48 -2.33 0.95
C GLN A 226 29.40 -2.68 2.12
N ASP A 227 30.61 -2.10 2.14
CA ASP A 227 31.57 -2.30 3.22
C ASP A 227 31.46 -1.26 4.35
N GLY A 228 30.54 -0.29 4.21
CA GLY A 228 30.25 0.78 5.16
C GLY A 228 31.21 1.96 5.07
N VAL A 229 32.05 2.03 4.01
CA VAL A 229 33.06 3.09 3.84
C VAL A 229 33.03 3.64 2.42
N LEU A 230 32.59 4.88 2.25
CA LEU A 230 32.69 5.57 0.96
C LEU A 230 34.13 5.85 0.60
N ASN A 231 34.61 5.24 -0.48
CA ASN A 231 36.01 5.40 -0.94
C ASN A 231 36.14 5.19 -2.46
N ILE A 232 37.39 5.24 -2.96
CA ILE A 232 37.62 5.15 -4.39
C ILE A 232 37.23 3.81 -5.02
N LEU A 233 37.09 2.73 -4.24
CA LEU A 233 36.64 1.43 -4.76
C LEU A 233 35.21 1.50 -5.23
N ASP A 234 34.36 2.26 -4.53
CA ASP A 234 32.95 2.46 -4.92
C ASP A 234 32.86 3.20 -6.24
N VAL A 235 33.70 4.21 -6.42
CA VAL A 235 33.76 4.93 -7.71
C VAL A 235 34.15 3.99 -8.85
N VAL A 236 35.10 3.11 -8.64
CA VAL A 236 35.52 2.13 -9.66
C VAL A 236 34.40 1.17 -10.02
N ILE A 237 33.66 0.69 -9.02
CA ILE A 237 32.49 -0.20 -9.23
C ILE A 237 31.38 0.55 -9.97
N LEU A 238 31.05 1.76 -9.54
CA LEU A 238 30.04 2.60 -10.18
C LEU A 238 30.37 2.85 -11.66
N VAL A 239 31.62 3.25 -11.96
CA VAL A 239 32.05 3.45 -13.35
C VAL A 239 31.96 2.16 -14.16
N SER A 240 32.34 1.00 -13.59
CA SER A 240 32.20 -0.28 -14.27
C SER A 240 30.74 -0.58 -14.62
N ASN A 241 29.82 -0.37 -13.66
CA ASN A 241 28.39 -0.59 -13.87
C ASN A 241 27.80 0.34 -14.95
N ILE A 242 28.26 1.58 -15.03
CA ILE A 242 27.84 2.54 -16.06
C ILE A 242 28.34 2.13 -17.46
N LEU A 243 29.53 1.54 -17.55
CA LEU A 243 30.12 1.14 -18.83
C LEU A 243 29.57 -0.21 -19.35
N ASP A 244 29.01 -1.03 -18.46
CA ASP A 244 28.49 -2.35 -18.79
C ASP A 244 26.97 -2.33 -19.14
N ASN A 245 26.28 -1.17 -18.99
CA ASN A 245 24.91 -0.90 -19.38
C ASN A 245 24.86 -0.22 -20.76
#